data_e98b563ed05292aa9d5e4735d3885df2
#
_entry.id   e98b563ed05292aa9d5e4735d3885df2
#
_cell.length_a   1.000
_cell.length_b   1.000
_cell.length_c   1.000
_cell.angle_alpha   90.00
_cell.angle_beta   90.00
_cell.angle_gamma   90.00
#
_symmetry.space_group_name_H-M   'P 1'
#
loop_
_entity.id
_entity.type
_entity.pdbx_description
1 polymer ?
#
loop_
_entity_poly.entity_id
_entity_poly.type
_entity_poly.pdbx_seq_one_letter_code
_entity_poly.pdbx_strand_id
1 'polypeptide(L)'
;MINLISSFLGLNISGLTVVLFGTFLIAALGYLLGSVKIKGLSLGTAGVFLVALAFGFLFAAKFMDKGFLKNFYIPDESAITYKYFKEIDSIGLVLFVTAVGYIAGPTFFRNLKKNAKSYCLLGVVIIGSGVLVAVLFALIPGIGSPFSAGVLSGALTSTPAFSAAEAAAGEESALVALGHAIAYPFGVVGVVLFVQLVPKVMKVDNSEEIIKMQSSKLDVRKEYQGKLIDIDEFGLADFGIAVVLGIILGNVSISVGGVKLSLGNTGGPLIMALILGHLGHVGHINLKVPEHTLKVFREFGLMLFLIGAGVRGGISLMAKIYGGNFNVMLIPYGFIAGVIMTVLPMFAGFFFAKYVLKLPLFNNLGSITGGMTSTPALGTLVQVSGTDDVAGAYAATYPIALILIVVASNLMVSFI
;
A
#
# COMPACT_ATOMS: atom_id res chain seq x y z
N MET A 1 32.51 12.10 23.38
CA MET A 1 31.46 13.00 23.90
C MET A 1 30.10 12.34 23.98
N ILE A 2 29.50 11.81 22.88
CA ILE A 2 28.18 11.13 22.88
C ILE A 2 28.15 9.91 23.78
N ASN A 3 29.17 9.05 23.79
CA ASN A 3 29.26 7.88 24.68
C ASN A 3 29.39 8.28 26.18
N LEU A 4 29.99 9.42 26.47
CA LEU A 4 30.07 9.95 27.84
C LEU A 4 28.71 10.49 28.31
N ILE A 5 27.97 11.15 27.41
CA ILE A 5 26.62 11.65 27.70
C ILE A 5 25.64 10.49 27.91
N SER A 6 25.72 9.44 27.11
CA SER A 6 24.82 8.27 27.21
C SER A 6 25.10 7.47 28.50
N SER A 7 26.36 7.33 28.93
CA SER A 7 26.71 6.68 30.18
C SER A 7 26.34 7.54 31.39
N PHE A 8 26.46 8.86 31.30
CA PHE A 8 26.11 9.80 32.36
C PHE A 8 24.59 9.92 32.57
N LEU A 9 23.79 9.83 31.47
CA LEU A 9 22.34 9.89 31.55
C LEU A 9 21.66 8.54 31.78
N GLY A 10 22.42 7.43 31.83
CA GLY A 10 21.87 6.07 32.00
C GLY A 10 20.88 5.68 30.88
N LEU A 11 21.03 6.26 29.68
CA LEU A 11 20.15 5.99 28.56
C LEU A 11 20.35 4.56 28.02
N ASN A 12 19.52 3.65 28.51
CA ASN A 12 19.46 2.28 27.98
C ASN A 12 18.49 2.23 26.80
N ILE A 13 19.02 2.40 25.57
CA ILE A 13 18.23 2.34 24.35
C ILE A 13 18.23 0.88 23.88
N SER A 14 17.19 0.14 24.22
CA SER A 14 16.95 -1.24 23.76
C SER A 14 16.20 -1.28 22.42
N GLY A 15 16.12 -2.45 21.78
CA GLY A 15 15.49 -2.63 20.47
C GLY A 15 14.09 -2.00 20.35
N LEU A 16 13.20 -2.17 21.33
CA LEU A 16 11.86 -1.55 21.31
C LEU A 16 11.93 -0.03 21.44
N THR A 17 12.82 0.50 22.29
CA THR A 17 13.01 1.96 22.45
C THR A 17 13.48 2.60 21.15
N VAL A 18 14.38 1.94 20.41
CA VAL A 18 14.84 2.38 19.08
C VAL A 18 13.66 2.46 18.11
N VAL A 19 12.80 1.46 18.12
CA VAL A 19 11.63 1.40 17.23
C VAL A 19 10.64 2.51 17.56
N LEU A 20 10.30 2.70 18.84
CA LEU A 20 9.40 3.77 19.26
C LEU A 20 9.98 5.16 18.92
N PHE A 21 11.22 5.42 19.31
CA PHE A 21 11.90 6.66 19.00
C PHE A 21 11.97 6.90 17.49
N GLY A 22 12.41 5.89 16.72
CA GLY A 22 12.51 5.95 15.27
C GLY A 22 11.16 6.22 14.61
N THR A 23 10.11 5.52 15.05
CA THR A 23 8.75 5.68 14.49
C THR A 23 8.26 7.12 14.62
N PHE A 24 8.32 7.71 15.80
CA PHE A 24 7.82 9.06 16.02
C PHE A 24 8.74 10.15 15.43
N LEU A 25 10.06 9.93 15.42
CA LEU A 25 11.01 10.82 14.76
C LEU A 25 10.80 10.82 13.24
N ILE A 26 10.67 9.64 12.62
CA ILE A 26 10.39 9.50 11.18
C ILE A 26 9.04 10.14 10.84
N ALA A 27 8.01 9.94 11.67
CA ALA A 27 6.72 10.59 11.49
C ALA A 27 6.86 12.11 11.46
N ALA A 28 7.50 12.70 12.47
CA ALA A 28 7.69 14.15 12.56
C ALA A 28 8.45 14.70 11.35
N LEU A 29 9.61 14.13 11.02
CA LEU A 29 10.42 14.55 9.89
C LEU A 29 9.74 14.28 8.55
N GLY A 30 9.02 13.16 8.44
CA GLY A 30 8.31 12.77 7.23
C GLY A 30 7.14 13.71 6.90
N TYR A 31 6.34 14.08 7.89
CA TYR A 31 5.29 15.07 7.70
C TYR A 31 5.86 16.48 7.43
N LEU A 32 6.97 16.87 8.06
CA LEU A 32 7.67 18.09 7.73
C LEU A 32 8.13 18.11 6.27
N LEU A 33 8.79 17.04 5.81
CA LEU A 33 9.19 16.90 4.41
C LEU A 33 7.97 16.89 3.48
N GLY A 34 6.93 16.15 3.85
CA GLY A 34 5.69 16.04 3.09
C GLY A 34 4.93 17.35 2.94
N SER A 35 5.07 18.26 3.91
CA SER A 35 4.42 19.59 3.90
C SER A 35 5.10 20.61 2.98
N VAL A 36 6.36 20.35 2.57
CA VAL A 36 7.10 21.24 1.67
C VAL A 36 6.43 21.27 0.30
N LYS A 37 6.03 22.46 -0.13
CA LYS A 37 5.40 22.68 -1.44
C LYS A 37 6.40 23.21 -2.45
N ILE A 38 6.68 22.47 -3.50
CA ILE A 38 7.52 22.89 -4.63
C ILE A 38 6.63 23.10 -5.84
N LYS A 39 6.49 24.31 -6.34
CA LYS A 39 5.58 24.67 -7.45
C LYS A 39 4.14 24.20 -7.21
N GLY A 40 3.71 24.22 -5.95
CA GLY A 40 2.37 23.80 -5.53
C GLY A 40 2.14 22.29 -5.49
N LEU A 41 3.17 21.47 -5.63
CA LEU A 41 3.15 20.02 -5.37
C LEU A 41 3.76 19.77 -3.99
N SER A 42 3.18 18.86 -3.23
CA SER A 42 3.73 18.37 -1.97
C SER A 42 3.87 16.86 -2.02
N LEU A 43 4.85 16.31 -1.32
CA LEU A 43 4.99 14.86 -1.21
C LEU A 43 3.88 14.25 -0.32
N GLY A 44 3.23 15.08 0.52
CA GLY A 44 2.20 14.59 1.43
C GLY A 44 2.72 13.42 2.29
N THR A 45 1.93 12.37 2.42
CA THR A 45 2.29 11.16 3.17
C THR A 45 3.47 10.39 2.57
N ALA A 46 3.77 10.54 1.26
CA ALA A 46 4.97 9.95 0.67
C ALA A 46 6.26 10.50 1.28
N GLY A 47 6.24 11.72 1.85
CA GLY A 47 7.35 12.26 2.63
C GLY A 47 7.71 11.37 3.81
N VAL A 48 6.72 10.79 4.51
CA VAL A 48 6.93 9.85 5.61
C VAL A 48 7.65 8.59 5.12
N PHE A 49 7.22 8.03 3.99
CA PHE A 49 7.86 6.86 3.39
C PHE A 49 9.32 7.13 2.99
N LEU A 50 9.60 8.27 2.35
CA LEU A 50 10.96 8.61 1.92
C LEU A 50 11.92 8.82 3.10
N VAL A 51 11.45 9.48 4.17
CA VAL A 51 12.24 9.61 5.40
C VAL A 51 12.45 8.25 6.04
N ALA A 52 11.42 7.39 6.11
CA ALA A 52 11.53 6.04 6.63
C ALA A 52 12.55 5.20 5.84
N LEU A 53 12.51 5.27 4.51
CA LEU A 53 13.46 4.60 3.62
C LEU A 53 14.90 5.07 3.90
N ALA A 54 15.11 6.40 4.02
CA ALA A 54 16.41 6.96 4.33
C ALA A 54 16.92 6.51 5.71
N PHE A 55 16.06 6.45 6.72
CA PHE A 55 16.40 5.89 8.04
C PHE A 55 16.74 4.41 7.97
N GLY A 56 16.01 3.62 7.15
CA GLY A 56 16.33 2.22 6.92
C GLY A 56 17.74 2.03 6.33
N PHE A 57 18.11 2.83 5.32
CA PHE A 57 19.48 2.85 4.79
C PHE A 57 20.50 3.22 5.85
N LEU A 58 20.20 4.26 6.65
CA LEU A 58 21.10 4.73 7.69
C LEU A 58 21.31 3.65 8.75
N PHE A 59 20.25 3.04 9.25
CA PHE A 59 20.32 1.99 10.30
C PHE A 59 21.08 0.74 9.85
N ALA A 60 21.05 0.39 8.57
CA ALA A 60 21.80 -0.73 8.02
C ALA A 60 23.24 -0.38 7.61
N ALA A 61 23.64 0.89 7.68
CA ALA A 61 24.96 1.31 7.27
C ALA A 61 26.05 0.86 8.26
N LYS A 62 27.13 0.24 7.78
CA LYS A 62 28.22 -0.34 8.61
C LYS A 62 28.87 0.65 9.58
N PHE A 63 28.86 1.94 9.31
CA PHE A 63 29.42 2.94 10.23
C PHE A 63 28.56 3.08 11.50
N MET A 64 27.28 2.67 11.47
CA MET A 64 26.42 2.63 12.64
C MET A 64 26.81 1.55 13.67
N ASP A 65 27.56 0.52 13.26
CA ASP A 65 28.02 -0.54 14.18
C ASP A 65 29.18 -0.08 15.10
N LYS A 66 29.19 1.19 15.48
CA LYS A 66 30.25 1.76 16.33
C LYS A 66 29.70 2.66 17.43
N GLY A 67 30.25 2.49 18.63
CA GLY A 67 29.94 3.35 19.76
C GLY A 67 28.45 3.41 20.10
N PHE A 68 27.95 4.59 20.45
CA PHE A 68 26.54 4.82 20.78
C PHE A 68 25.59 4.50 19.60
N LEU A 69 26.03 4.70 18.34
CA LEU A 69 25.22 4.46 17.15
C LEU A 69 24.87 2.98 16.96
N LYS A 70 25.65 2.07 17.58
CA LYS A 70 25.39 0.63 17.54
C LYS A 70 24.00 0.25 18.04
N ASN A 71 23.42 1.01 18.95
CA ASN A 71 22.07 0.79 19.44
C ASN A 71 20.99 0.95 18.35
N PHE A 72 21.29 1.69 17.28
CA PHE A 72 20.42 1.92 16.12
C PHE A 72 20.81 1.06 14.91
N TYR A 73 21.88 0.27 15.01
CA TYR A 73 22.35 -0.54 13.90
C TYR A 73 21.46 -1.77 13.71
N ILE A 74 20.94 -1.92 12.50
CA ILE A 74 20.07 -3.04 12.08
C ILE A 74 20.72 -3.67 10.85
N PRO A 75 21.50 -4.75 11.01
CA PRO A 75 22.33 -5.29 9.92
C PRO A 75 21.52 -5.85 8.74
N ASP A 76 20.42 -6.53 9.07
CA ASP A 76 19.61 -7.26 8.08
C ASP A 76 18.21 -7.62 8.64
N GLU A 77 17.49 -8.44 7.90
CA GLU A 77 16.12 -8.88 8.19
C GLU A 77 16.01 -9.84 9.39
N SER A 78 17.12 -10.43 9.85
CA SER A 78 17.15 -11.33 11.01
C SER A 78 17.06 -10.58 12.33
N ALA A 79 17.43 -9.29 12.33
CA ALA A 79 17.45 -8.45 13.52
C ALA A 79 16.05 -8.32 14.15
N ILE A 80 16.00 -8.38 15.48
CA ILE A 80 14.73 -8.24 16.23
C ILE A 80 14.07 -6.89 15.98
N THR A 81 14.84 -5.83 15.81
CA THR A 81 14.37 -4.47 15.51
C THR A 81 13.69 -4.39 14.13
N TYR A 82 14.21 -5.11 13.12
CA TYR A 82 13.56 -5.25 11.82
C TYR A 82 12.18 -5.92 11.95
N LYS A 83 12.09 -6.97 12.79
CA LYS A 83 10.80 -7.66 13.05
C LYS A 83 9.78 -6.73 13.70
N TYR A 84 10.21 -5.88 14.64
CA TYR A 84 9.31 -4.88 15.24
C TYR A 84 8.79 -3.86 14.21
N PHE A 85 9.62 -3.39 13.27
CA PHE A 85 9.13 -2.54 12.17
C PHE A 85 8.15 -3.29 11.25
N LYS A 86 8.32 -4.59 11.07
CA LYS A 86 7.36 -5.44 10.33
C LYS A 86 6.01 -5.52 11.04
N GLU A 87 6.00 -5.63 12.35
CA GLU A 87 4.74 -5.65 13.12
C GLU A 87 4.03 -4.29 13.08
N ILE A 88 4.79 -3.19 13.20
CA ILE A 88 4.24 -1.82 13.05
C ILE A 88 3.60 -1.62 11.68
N ASP A 89 4.28 -2.03 10.61
CA ASP A 89 3.76 -2.04 9.25
C ASP A 89 2.44 -2.82 9.16
N SER A 90 2.42 -4.04 9.67
CA SER A 90 1.24 -4.92 9.62
C SER A 90 0.06 -4.33 10.39
N ILE A 91 0.28 -3.82 11.59
CA ILE A 91 -0.76 -3.15 12.39
C ILE A 91 -1.27 -1.89 11.66
N GLY A 92 -0.34 -1.06 11.18
CA GLY A 92 -0.69 0.15 10.43
C GLY A 92 -1.54 -0.15 9.21
N LEU A 93 -1.15 -1.17 8.44
CA LEU A 93 -1.87 -1.60 7.24
C LEU A 93 -3.29 -2.07 7.57
N VAL A 94 -3.46 -2.90 8.60
CA VAL A 94 -4.78 -3.39 9.03
C VAL A 94 -5.68 -2.24 9.48
N LEU A 95 -5.17 -1.32 10.29
CA LEU A 95 -5.92 -0.13 10.72
C LEU A 95 -6.38 0.69 9.52
N PHE A 96 -5.47 0.96 8.59
CA PHE A 96 -5.75 1.75 7.40
C PHE A 96 -6.83 1.09 6.51
N VAL A 97 -6.63 -0.17 6.12
CA VAL A 97 -7.53 -0.83 5.15
C VAL A 97 -8.92 -1.05 5.74
N THR A 98 -9.02 -1.34 7.04
CA THR A 98 -10.30 -1.51 7.73
C THR A 98 -11.06 -0.19 7.77
N ALA A 99 -10.39 0.92 8.12
CA ALA A 99 -11.01 2.25 8.12
C ALA A 99 -11.50 2.63 6.71
N VAL A 100 -10.67 2.42 5.68
CA VAL A 100 -11.05 2.64 4.27
C VAL A 100 -12.25 1.78 3.88
N GLY A 101 -12.28 0.50 4.29
CA GLY A 101 -13.39 -0.40 4.04
C GLY A 101 -14.71 0.10 4.63
N TYR A 102 -14.70 0.54 5.88
CA TYR A 102 -15.89 1.13 6.53
C TYR A 102 -16.37 2.40 5.82
N ILE A 103 -15.46 3.30 5.47
CA ILE A 103 -15.77 4.55 4.76
C ILE A 103 -16.41 4.26 3.39
N ALA A 104 -15.85 3.32 2.65
CA ALA A 104 -16.33 2.96 1.31
C ALA A 104 -17.59 2.08 1.33
N GLY A 105 -17.82 1.30 2.41
CA GLY A 105 -18.85 0.27 2.53
C GLY A 105 -20.26 0.70 2.10
N PRO A 106 -20.79 1.84 2.56
CA PRO A 106 -22.15 2.29 2.23
C PRO A 106 -22.41 2.44 0.72
N THR A 107 -21.37 2.79 -0.05
CA THR A 107 -21.50 3.07 -1.48
C THR A 107 -20.94 1.96 -2.37
N PHE A 108 -20.06 1.10 -1.84
CA PHE A 108 -19.28 0.11 -2.58
C PHE A 108 -20.14 -0.88 -3.37
N PHE A 109 -21.02 -1.61 -2.72
CA PHE A 109 -21.80 -2.68 -3.38
C PHE A 109 -22.74 -2.14 -4.44
N ARG A 110 -23.25 -0.93 -4.27
CA ARG A 110 -24.07 -0.24 -5.25
C ARG A 110 -23.24 0.14 -6.49
N ASN A 111 -22.08 0.73 -6.28
CA ASN A 111 -21.16 1.09 -7.36
C ASN A 111 -20.64 -0.16 -8.09
N LEU A 112 -20.33 -1.21 -7.34
CA LEU A 112 -19.88 -2.48 -7.90
C LEU A 112 -20.98 -3.10 -8.78
N LYS A 113 -22.22 -3.17 -8.30
CA LYS A 113 -23.35 -3.71 -9.10
C LYS A 113 -23.54 -2.97 -10.42
N LYS A 114 -23.37 -1.63 -10.44
CA LYS A 114 -23.54 -0.80 -11.63
C LYS A 114 -22.32 -0.87 -12.59
N ASN A 115 -21.11 -0.95 -12.06
CA ASN A 115 -19.86 -0.76 -12.81
C ASN A 115 -18.87 -1.93 -12.68
N ALA A 116 -19.28 -3.10 -12.14
CA ALA A 116 -18.38 -4.24 -11.92
C ALA A 116 -17.53 -4.60 -13.15
N LYS A 117 -18.18 -4.68 -14.31
CA LYS A 117 -17.49 -4.98 -15.58
C LYS A 117 -16.39 -3.97 -15.88
N SER A 118 -16.66 -2.69 -15.66
CA SER A 118 -15.68 -1.60 -15.92
C SER A 118 -14.47 -1.71 -14.97
N TYR A 119 -14.69 -1.96 -13.69
CA TYR A 119 -13.60 -2.10 -12.73
C TYR A 119 -12.79 -3.39 -12.94
N CYS A 120 -13.45 -4.50 -13.31
CA CYS A 120 -12.76 -5.73 -13.70
C CYS A 120 -11.86 -5.52 -14.91
N LEU A 121 -12.40 -4.93 -16.00
CA LEU A 121 -11.63 -4.66 -17.21
C LEU A 121 -10.46 -3.71 -16.93
N LEU A 122 -10.67 -2.69 -16.09
CA LEU A 122 -9.62 -1.76 -15.74
C LEU A 122 -8.49 -2.44 -14.94
N GLY A 123 -8.84 -3.30 -13.98
CA GLY A 123 -7.87 -4.13 -13.26
C GLY A 123 -7.04 -5.01 -14.22
N VAL A 124 -7.69 -5.65 -15.21
CA VAL A 124 -7.01 -6.46 -16.23
C VAL A 124 -6.07 -5.60 -17.08
N VAL A 125 -6.46 -4.40 -17.48
CA VAL A 125 -5.62 -3.51 -18.28
C VAL A 125 -4.40 -3.04 -17.49
N ILE A 126 -4.58 -2.63 -16.24
CA ILE A 126 -3.48 -2.16 -15.38
C ILE A 126 -2.50 -3.30 -15.12
N ILE A 127 -2.97 -4.43 -14.58
CA ILE A 127 -2.10 -5.55 -14.26
C ILE A 127 -1.51 -6.17 -15.52
N GLY A 128 -2.31 -6.37 -16.57
CA GLY A 128 -1.85 -6.94 -17.83
C GLY A 128 -0.75 -6.13 -18.51
N SER A 129 -0.84 -4.80 -18.47
CA SER A 129 0.21 -3.93 -19.02
C SER A 129 1.50 -3.99 -18.18
N GLY A 130 1.41 -4.09 -16.85
CA GLY A 130 2.56 -4.29 -15.98
C GLY A 130 3.24 -5.64 -16.20
N VAL A 131 2.44 -6.70 -16.28
CA VAL A 131 2.92 -8.08 -16.57
C VAL A 131 3.59 -8.16 -17.92
N LEU A 132 3.02 -7.52 -18.96
CA LEU A 132 3.64 -7.49 -20.29
C LEU A 132 5.04 -6.90 -20.24
N VAL A 133 5.22 -5.78 -19.55
CA VAL A 133 6.55 -5.18 -19.37
C VAL A 133 7.47 -6.11 -18.59
N ALA A 134 6.96 -6.73 -17.52
CA ALA A 134 7.76 -7.63 -16.69
C ALA A 134 8.24 -8.86 -17.47
N VAL A 135 7.37 -9.45 -18.31
CA VAL A 135 7.76 -10.57 -19.19
C VAL A 135 8.83 -10.12 -20.19
N LEU A 136 8.66 -8.96 -20.83
CA LEU A 136 9.67 -8.44 -21.77
C LEU A 136 11.03 -8.22 -21.09
N PHE A 137 11.06 -7.72 -19.86
CA PHE A 137 12.30 -7.58 -19.09
C PHE A 137 12.89 -8.94 -18.67
N ALA A 138 12.06 -9.92 -18.29
CA ALA A 138 12.50 -11.26 -17.93
C ALA A 138 13.24 -11.97 -19.09
N LEU A 139 12.86 -11.68 -20.33
CA LEU A 139 13.48 -12.26 -21.53
C LEU A 139 14.86 -11.65 -21.87
N ILE A 140 15.27 -10.56 -21.20
CA ILE A 140 16.59 -9.96 -21.40
C ILE A 140 17.63 -10.86 -20.74
N PRO A 141 18.70 -11.29 -21.48
CA PRO A 141 19.75 -12.14 -20.92
C PRO A 141 20.34 -11.56 -19.61
N GLY A 142 20.39 -12.37 -18.57
CA GLY A 142 20.97 -12.01 -17.27
C GLY A 142 20.00 -11.31 -16.29
N ILE A 143 18.73 -11.07 -16.66
CA ILE A 143 17.70 -10.54 -15.74
C ILE A 143 16.93 -11.68 -15.08
N GLY A 144 16.27 -12.51 -15.86
CA GLY A 144 15.45 -13.65 -15.40
C GLY A 144 14.10 -13.27 -14.81
N SER A 145 13.20 -14.25 -14.76
CA SER A 145 11.83 -14.07 -14.28
C SER A 145 11.73 -13.81 -12.77
N PRO A 146 12.55 -14.40 -11.87
CA PRO A 146 12.43 -14.11 -10.44
C PRO A 146 12.71 -12.63 -10.13
N PHE A 147 13.79 -12.06 -10.70
CA PHE A 147 14.09 -10.64 -10.52
C PHE A 147 12.99 -9.75 -11.10
N SER A 148 12.52 -10.03 -12.31
CA SER A 148 11.50 -9.23 -12.99
C SER A 148 10.15 -9.30 -12.28
N ALA A 149 9.74 -10.46 -11.73
CA ALA A 149 8.55 -10.60 -10.91
C ALA A 149 8.67 -9.81 -9.59
N GLY A 150 9.88 -9.79 -9.01
CA GLY A 150 10.19 -8.91 -7.87
C GLY A 150 10.00 -7.44 -8.21
N VAL A 151 10.55 -6.97 -9.34
CA VAL A 151 10.37 -5.59 -9.82
C VAL A 151 8.90 -5.27 -10.05
N LEU A 152 8.13 -6.16 -10.67
CA LEU A 152 6.69 -5.98 -10.90
C LEU A 152 5.93 -5.81 -9.58
N SER A 153 6.18 -6.71 -8.61
CA SER A 153 5.54 -6.64 -7.30
C SER A 153 5.87 -5.35 -6.54
N GLY A 154 7.10 -4.86 -6.67
CA GLY A 154 7.54 -3.58 -6.10
C GLY A 154 6.90 -2.38 -6.80
N ALA A 155 6.93 -2.33 -8.12
CA ALA A 155 6.37 -1.26 -8.93
C ALA A 155 4.87 -1.07 -8.73
N LEU A 156 4.14 -2.18 -8.51
CA LEU A 156 2.71 -2.15 -8.18
C LEU A 156 2.44 -2.17 -6.67
N THR A 157 3.46 -2.06 -5.83
CA THR A 157 3.36 -2.02 -4.35
C THR A 157 2.62 -3.20 -3.72
N SER A 158 2.68 -4.39 -4.34
CA SER A 158 1.92 -5.57 -3.93
C SER A 158 2.75 -6.56 -3.11
N THR A 159 2.63 -6.50 -1.78
CA THR A 159 3.23 -7.48 -0.87
C THR A 159 2.73 -8.92 -1.11
N PRO A 160 1.45 -9.19 -1.38
CA PRO A 160 1.00 -10.53 -1.70
C PRO A 160 1.59 -11.09 -3.00
N ALA A 161 1.78 -10.25 -4.04
CA ALA A 161 2.45 -10.65 -5.26
C ALA A 161 3.94 -10.96 -5.02
N PHE A 162 4.60 -10.17 -4.18
CA PHE A 162 5.95 -10.41 -3.72
C PHE A 162 6.09 -11.78 -3.05
N SER A 163 5.24 -12.07 -2.05
CA SER A 163 5.25 -13.36 -1.34
C SER A 163 4.95 -14.55 -2.27
N ALA A 164 4.07 -14.37 -3.25
CA ALA A 164 3.77 -15.42 -4.23
C ALA A 164 4.96 -15.69 -5.17
N ALA A 165 5.64 -14.63 -5.61
CA ALA A 165 6.85 -14.74 -6.42
C ALA A 165 8.01 -15.38 -5.64
N GLU A 166 8.23 -14.98 -4.36
CA GLU A 166 9.27 -15.61 -3.50
C GLU A 166 9.01 -17.11 -3.31
N ALA A 167 7.75 -17.49 -3.03
CA ALA A 167 7.40 -18.89 -2.85
C ALA A 167 7.60 -19.72 -4.13
N ALA A 168 7.34 -19.14 -5.31
CA ALA A 168 7.55 -19.80 -6.59
C ALA A 168 9.04 -19.88 -6.98
N ALA A 169 9.83 -18.89 -6.59
CA ALA A 169 11.26 -18.80 -6.94
C ALA A 169 12.17 -19.74 -6.13
N GLY A 170 11.71 -20.23 -4.97
CA GLY A 170 12.48 -21.17 -4.15
C GLY A 170 13.88 -20.61 -3.79
N GLU A 171 14.93 -21.26 -4.31
CA GLU A 171 16.32 -20.84 -4.05
C GLU A 171 16.66 -19.45 -4.64
N GLU A 172 15.97 -19.01 -5.68
CA GLU A 172 16.16 -17.70 -6.30
C GLU A 172 15.33 -16.58 -5.66
N SER A 173 14.66 -16.84 -4.54
CA SER A 173 13.82 -15.86 -3.80
C SER A 173 14.57 -14.56 -3.46
N ALA A 174 15.89 -14.64 -3.28
CA ALA A 174 16.73 -13.46 -3.07
C ALA A 174 16.71 -12.48 -4.27
N LEU A 175 16.55 -12.95 -5.50
CA LEU A 175 16.41 -12.10 -6.69
C LEU A 175 15.05 -11.41 -6.71
N VAL A 176 13.98 -12.10 -6.30
CA VAL A 176 12.65 -11.51 -6.14
C VAL A 176 12.71 -10.37 -5.11
N ALA A 177 13.33 -10.63 -3.95
CA ALA A 177 13.46 -9.63 -2.89
C ALA A 177 14.27 -8.41 -3.34
N LEU A 178 15.34 -8.61 -4.11
CA LEU A 178 16.15 -7.52 -4.67
C LEU A 178 15.32 -6.67 -5.65
N GLY A 179 14.63 -7.30 -6.60
CA GLY A 179 13.79 -6.61 -7.58
C GLY A 179 12.70 -5.80 -6.91
N HIS A 180 12.02 -6.39 -5.92
CA HIS A 180 10.99 -5.72 -5.12
C HIS A 180 11.54 -4.49 -4.40
N ALA A 181 12.64 -4.63 -3.66
CA ALA A 181 13.25 -3.55 -2.89
C ALA A 181 13.69 -2.37 -3.77
N ILE A 182 14.20 -2.64 -4.98
CA ILE A 182 14.59 -1.59 -5.93
C ILE A 182 13.36 -0.84 -6.47
N ALA A 183 12.29 -1.55 -6.85
CA ALA A 183 11.15 -0.98 -7.54
C ALA A 183 10.12 -0.34 -6.60
N TYR A 184 9.99 -0.81 -5.37
CA TYR A 184 8.97 -0.38 -4.42
C TYR A 184 8.94 1.15 -4.16
N PRO A 185 10.08 1.85 -4.01
CA PRO A 185 10.09 3.30 -3.88
C PRO A 185 9.44 4.02 -5.07
N PHE A 186 9.65 3.51 -6.29
CA PHE A 186 9.04 4.09 -7.50
C PHE A 186 7.54 3.85 -7.53
N GLY A 187 7.10 2.65 -7.14
CA GLY A 187 5.69 2.33 -6.98
C GLY A 187 4.98 3.30 -6.05
N VAL A 188 5.54 3.52 -4.85
CA VAL A 188 4.94 4.44 -3.87
C VAL A 188 4.95 5.88 -4.37
N VAL A 189 6.12 6.41 -4.70
CA VAL A 189 6.27 7.83 -5.09
C VAL A 189 5.60 8.12 -6.43
N GLY A 190 5.74 7.21 -7.40
CA GLY A 190 5.19 7.39 -8.74
C GLY A 190 3.67 7.50 -8.75
N VAL A 191 2.97 6.60 -8.05
CA VAL A 191 1.49 6.65 -8.00
C VAL A 191 1.02 7.86 -7.20
N VAL A 192 1.69 8.23 -6.11
CA VAL A 192 1.40 9.45 -5.33
C VAL A 192 1.55 10.70 -6.20
N LEU A 193 2.63 10.82 -6.95
CA LEU A 193 2.82 11.95 -7.87
C LEU A 193 1.78 11.96 -8.99
N PHE A 194 1.43 10.79 -9.54
CA PHE A 194 0.45 10.69 -10.60
C PHE A 194 -0.91 11.25 -10.17
N VAL A 195 -1.43 10.84 -9.00
CA VAL A 195 -2.73 11.31 -8.51
C VAL A 195 -2.74 12.80 -8.14
N GLN A 196 -1.59 13.41 -7.86
CA GLN A 196 -1.46 14.84 -7.66
C GLN A 196 -1.32 15.63 -8.96
N LEU A 197 -0.54 15.10 -9.91
CA LEU A 197 -0.22 15.79 -11.16
C LEU A 197 -1.39 15.80 -12.13
N VAL A 198 -2.09 14.67 -12.29
CA VAL A 198 -3.15 14.54 -13.30
C VAL A 198 -4.26 15.58 -13.13
N PRO A 199 -4.88 15.78 -11.96
CA PRO A 199 -5.92 16.81 -11.80
C PRO A 199 -5.37 18.22 -12.08
N LYS A 200 -4.12 18.48 -11.69
CA LYS A 200 -3.47 19.77 -11.85
C LYS A 200 -3.12 20.09 -13.30
N VAL A 201 -2.55 19.12 -14.03
CA VAL A 201 -2.24 19.26 -15.46
C VAL A 201 -3.53 19.42 -16.28
N MET A 202 -4.58 18.72 -15.92
CA MET A 202 -5.90 18.82 -16.56
C MET A 202 -6.67 20.08 -16.14
N LYS A 203 -6.17 20.87 -15.18
CA LYS A 203 -6.82 22.09 -14.65
C LYS A 203 -8.27 21.82 -14.21
N VAL A 204 -8.45 20.73 -13.48
CA VAL A 204 -9.77 20.25 -13.08
C VAL A 204 -10.30 21.07 -11.90
N ASP A 205 -11.59 21.45 -11.97
CA ASP A 205 -12.32 21.94 -10.81
C ASP A 205 -12.78 20.75 -9.95
N ASN A 206 -12.22 20.63 -8.76
CA ASN A 206 -12.54 19.55 -7.85
C ASN A 206 -14.03 19.50 -7.51
N SER A 207 -14.68 20.68 -7.38
CA SER A 207 -16.10 20.77 -7.03
C SER A 207 -16.98 20.17 -8.12
N GLU A 208 -16.70 20.46 -9.39
CA GLU A 208 -17.45 19.86 -10.51
C GLU A 208 -17.26 18.35 -10.60
N GLU A 209 -16.03 17.86 -10.40
CA GLU A 209 -15.75 16.43 -10.47
C GLU A 209 -16.38 15.66 -9.29
N ILE A 210 -16.43 16.26 -8.10
CA ILE A 210 -17.14 15.69 -6.95
C ILE A 210 -18.64 15.59 -7.27
N ILE A 211 -19.25 16.62 -7.86
CA ILE A 211 -20.66 16.61 -8.25
C ILE A 211 -20.92 15.50 -9.28
N LYS A 212 -20.08 15.36 -10.31
CA LYS A 212 -20.20 14.28 -11.30
C LYS A 212 -20.08 12.89 -10.66
N MET A 213 -19.22 12.73 -9.66
CA MET A 213 -19.06 11.49 -8.93
C MET A 213 -20.27 11.22 -8.02
N GLN A 214 -20.84 12.27 -7.40
CA GLN A 214 -22.00 12.19 -6.52
C GLN A 214 -23.33 12.06 -7.28
N SER A 215 -23.45 12.64 -8.46
CA SER A 215 -24.65 12.48 -9.30
C SER A 215 -24.91 11.03 -9.71
N SER A 216 -23.89 10.17 -9.63
CA SER A 216 -24.05 8.72 -9.74
C SER A 216 -24.60 8.05 -8.47
N LYS A 217 -24.77 8.79 -7.36
CA LYS A 217 -25.20 8.31 -6.03
C LYS A 217 -26.70 8.39 -5.76
N LEU A 218 -27.55 8.66 -6.73
CA LEU A 218 -28.99 8.95 -6.57
C LEU A 218 -29.87 7.78 -6.08
N ASP A 219 -29.46 7.09 -5.02
CA ASP A 219 -30.35 6.22 -4.23
C ASP A 219 -30.06 6.42 -2.75
N VAL A 220 -30.85 7.24 -2.11
CA VAL A 220 -30.84 7.42 -0.66
C VAL A 220 -31.29 6.12 -0.01
N ARG A 221 -30.38 5.44 0.70
CA ARG A 221 -30.73 4.28 1.52
C ARG A 221 -31.81 4.72 2.52
N LYS A 222 -32.93 3.99 2.59
CA LYS A 222 -33.92 4.23 3.65
C LYS A 222 -33.21 4.06 5.00
N GLU A 223 -33.18 5.13 5.79
CA GLU A 223 -32.67 5.07 7.15
C GLU A 223 -33.49 4.06 7.98
N TYR A 224 -32.80 3.26 8.77
CA TYR A 224 -33.46 2.37 9.71
C TYR A 224 -34.17 3.22 10.78
N GLN A 225 -35.49 3.07 10.90
CA GLN A 225 -36.30 3.87 11.82
C GLN A 225 -36.38 3.30 13.26
N GLY A 226 -35.73 2.13 13.50
CA GLY A 226 -35.67 1.51 14.82
C GLY A 226 -34.57 2.11 15.71
N LYS A 227 -34.71 1.95 17.03
CA LYS A 227 -33.67 2.33 17.99
C LYS A 227 -32.52 1.34 17.86
N LEU A 228 -31.32 1.84 17.48
CA LEU A 228 -30.09 1.08 17.46
C LEU A 228 -29.39 1.20 18.82
N ILE A 229 -28.66 0.15 19.19
CA ILE A 229 -27.84 0.07 20.39
C ILE A 229 -26.38 0.17 19.95
N ASP A 230 -25.68 1.18 20.41
CA ASP A 230 -24.23 1.32 20.22
C ASP A 230 -23.50 0.46 21.25
N ILE A 231 -22.47 -0.29 20.82
CA ILE A 231 -21.66 -1.14 21.73
C ILE A 231 -20.73 -0.24 22.53
N ASP A 232 -20.09 0.74 21.88
CA ASP A 232 -19.25 1.75 22.50
C ASP A 232 -19.33 3.08 21.75
N GLU A 233 -18.97 4.17 22.42
CA GLU A 233 -19.07 5.54 21.90
C GLU A 233 -18.18 5.80 20.69
N PHE A 234 -17.00 5.15 20.63
CA PHE A 234 -16.01 5.35 19.55
C PHE A 234 -16.13 4.32 18.44
N GLY A 235 -16.96 3.29 18.57
CA GLY A 235 -17.09 2.19 17.62
C GLY A 235 -15.84 1.29 17.57
N LEU A 236 -15.06 1.22 18.67
CA LEU A 236 -13.84 0.41 18.72
C LEU A 236 -14.14 -1.09 18.70
N ALA A 237 -15.24 -1.51 19.36
CA ALA A 237 -15.69 -2.89 19.34
C ALA A 237 -16.07 -3.32 17.92
N ASP A 238 -16.85 -2.48 17.22
CA ASP A 238 -17.30 -2.75 15.84
C ASP A 238 -16.12 -2.82 14.88
N PHE A 239 -15.16 -1.89 15.06
CA PHE A 239 -13.92 -1.90 14.30
C PHE A 239 -13.09 -3.18 14.58
N GLY A 240 -12.96 -3.56 15.86
CA GLY A 240 -12.27 -4.78 16.27
C GLY A 240 -12.90 -6.05 15.69
N ILE A 241 -14.24 -6.14 15.71
CA ILE A 241 -14.98 -7.24 15.08
C ILE A 241 -14.67 -7.33 13.58
N ALA A 242 -14.66 -6.20 12.87
CA ALA A 242 -14.32 -6.18 11.46
C ALA A 242 -12.89 -6.67 11.19
N VAL A 243 -11.93 -6.27 12.02
CA VAL A 243 -10.54 -6.73 11.93
C VAL A 243 -10.45 -8.24 12.15
N VAL A 244 -11.04 -8.75 13.24
CA VAL A 244 -10.98 -10.19 13.58
C VAL A 244 -11.61 -11.04 12.48
N LEU A 245 -12.84 -10.72 12.07
CA LEU A 245 -13.52 -11.43 10.99
C LEU A 245 -12.79 -11.29 9.66
N GLY A 246 -12.20 -10.11 9.43
CA GLY A 246 -11.39 -9.84 8.25
C GLY A 246 -10.11 -10.66 8.19
N ILE A 247 -9.39 -10.81 9.31
CA ILE A 247 -8.21 -11.67 9.39
C ILE A 247 -8.59 -13.13 9.14
N ILE A 248 -9.69 -13.62 9.72
CA ILE A 248 -10.18 -14.96 9.47
C ILE A 248 -10.47 -15.14 7.97
N LEU A 249 -11.23 -14.23 7.36
CA LEU A 249 -11.55 -14.27 5.93
C LEU A 249 -10.28 -14.20 5.07
N GLY A 250 -9.34 -13.33 5.44
CA GLY A 250 -8.08 -13.13 4.70
C GLY A 250 -7.19 -14.36 4.67
N ASN A 251 -7.23 -15.19 5.73
CA ASN A 251 -6.44 -16.42 5.84
C ASN A 251 -7.13 -17.64 5.21
N VAL A 252 -8.38 -17.53 4.74
CA VAL A 252 -8.98 -18.56 3.91
C VAL A 252 -8.23 -18.63 2.60
N SER A 253 -7.63 -19.78 2.31
CA SER A 253 -6.90 -20.00 1.06
C SER A 253 -7.64 -20.98 0.16
N ILE A 254 -7.74 -20.63 -1.12
CA ILE A 254 -8.30 -21.50 -2.18
C ILE A 254 -7.15 -21.90 -3.09
N SER A 255 -6.98 -23.20 -3.30
CA SER A 255 -5.97 -23.72 -4.23
C SER A 255 -6.57 -23.82 -5.64
N VAL A 256 -6.02 -23.07 -6.58
CA VAL A 256 -6.41 -23.09 -8.00
C VAL A 256 -5.17 -23.41 -8.84
N GLY A 257 -5.16 -24.55 -9.51
CA GLY A 257 -4.03 -24.95 -10.36
C GLY A 257 -2.69 -25.08 -9.62
N GLY A 258 -2.71 -25.44 -8.31
CA GLY A 258 -1.50 -25.54 -7.49
C GLY A 258 -1.07 -24.23 -6.81
N VAL A 259 -1.68 -23.10 -7.19
CA VAL A 259 -1.43 -21.78 -6.58
C VAL A 259 -2.42 -21.55 -5.42
N LYS A 260 -1.89 -21.23 -4.23
CA LYS A 260 -2.72 -20.84 -3.07
C LYS A 260 -3.07 -19.36 -3.17
N LEU A 261 -4.35 -19.06 -3.38
CA LEU A 261 -4.89 -17.71 -3.39
C LEU A 261 -5.53 -17.41 -2.04
N SER A 262 -5.15 -16.32 -1.41
CA SER A 262 -5.78 -15.79 -0.21
C SER A 262 -5.85 -14.26 -0.30
N LEU A 263 -6.81 -13.65 0.40
CA LEU A 263 -6.90 -12.19 0.48
C LEU A 263 -5.85 -11.60 1.42
N GLY A 264 -5.26 -12.42 2.28
CA GLY A 264 -4.26 -12.02 3.26
C GLY A 264 -4.78 -11.02 4.30
N ASN A 265 -3.85 -10.53 5.12
CA ASN A 265 -4.17 -9.59 6.21
C ASN A 265 -4.54 -8.17 5.72
N THR A 266 -4.51 -7.92 4.42
CA THR A 266 -4.90 -6.65 3.80
C THR A 266 -6.30 -6.73 3.18
N GLY A 267 -6.50 -7.73 2.33
CA GLY A 267 -7.75 -7.88 1.58
C GLY A 267 -8.91 -8.33 2.46
N GLY A 268 -8.66 -9.24 3.40
CA GLY A 268 -9.69 -9.76 4.30
C GLY A 268 -10.33 -8.66 5.16
N PRO A 269 -9.56 -7.87 5.94
CA PRO A 269 -10.09 -6.76 6.72
C PRO A 269 -10.77 -5.68 5.87
N LEU A 270 -10.22 -5.36 4.68
CA LEU A 270 -10.87 -4.43 3.76
C LEU A 270 -12.27 -4.91 3.37
N ILE A 271 -12.40 -6.18 2.92
CA ILE A 271 -13.68 -6.72 2.45
C ILE A 271 -14.67 -6.83 3.61
N MET A 272 -14.23 -7.29 4.78
CA MET A 272 -15.13 -7.40 5.93
C MET A 272 -15.64 -6.03 6.38
N ALA A 273 -14.78 -5.03 6.43
CA ALA A 273 -15.17 -3.66 6.74
C ALA A 273 -16.10 -3.04 5.68
N LEU A 274 -15.91 -3.37 4.39
CA LEU A 274 -16.87 -3.01 3.34
C LEU A 274 -18.24 -3.61 3.59
N ILE A 275 -18.31 -4.90 4.00
CA ILE A 275 -19.56 -5.59 4.29
C ILE A 275 -20.24 -4.97 5.51
N LEU A 276 -19.54 -4.83 6.63
CA LEU A 276 -20.11 -4.28 7.86
C LEU A 276 -20.51 -2.81 7.71
N GLY A 277 -19.69 -2.00 7.05
CA GLY A 277 -20.01 -0.61 6.69
C GLY A 277 -21.22 -0.51 5.75
N HIS A 278 -21.39 -1.48 4.83
CA HIS A 278 -22.57 -1.58 3.99
C HIS A 278 -23.82 -1.97 4.80
N LEU A 279 -23.73 -2.97 5.68
CA LEU A 279 -24.85 -3.40 6.51
C LEU A 279 -25.30 -2.27 7.46
N GLY A 280 -24.36 -1.64 8.12
CA GLY A 280 -24.57 -0.54 9.06
C GLY A 280 -25.25 -0.93 10.37
N HIS A 281 -25.97 -2.05 10.43
CA HIS A 281 -26.53 -2.66 11.63
C HIS A 281 -26.87 -4.14 11.40
N VAL A 282 -26.92 -4.92 12.47
CA VAL A 282 -27.44 -6.29 12.49
C VAL A 282 -28.50 -6.39 13.61
N GLY A 283 -29.74 -6.59 13.22
CA GLY A 283 -30.86 -6.50 14.14
C GLY A 283 -30.95 -5.09 14.78
N HIS A 284 -30.82 -5.02 16.09
CA HIS A 284 -30.83 -3.75 16.85
C HIS A 284 -29.42 -3.23 17.17
N ILE A 285 -28.36 -3.96 16.82
CA ILE A 285 -26.98 -3.57 17.10
C ILE A 285 -26.49 -2.64 15.97
N ASN A 286 -26.02 -1.46 16.33
CA ASN A 286 -25.34 -0.56 15.42
C ASN A 286 -23.96 -1.12 15.13
N LEU A 287 -23.56 -1.15 13.85
CA LEU A 287 -22.22 -1.57 13.41
C LEU A 287 -21.46 -0.41 12.75
N LYS A 288 -21.98 0.80 12.86
CA LYS A 288 -21.36 1.98 12.27
C LYS A 288 -20.27 2.51 13.19
N VAL A 289 -19.07 2.59 12.68
CA VAL A 289 -17.97 3.28 13.35
C VAL A 289 -18.06 4.79 13.05
N PRO A 290 -17.96 5.67 14.05
CA PRO A 290 -18.00 7.12 13.84
C PRO A 290 -16.94 7.60 12.86
N GLU A 291 -17.31 8.58 12.02
CA GLU A 291 -16.44 9.07 10.94
C GLU A 291 -15.10 9.64 11.45
N HIS A 292 -15.12 10.33 12.59
CA HIS A 292 -13.90 10.86 13.21
C HIS A 292 -12.94 9.75 13.65
N THR A 293 -13.45 8.64 14.20
CA THR A 293 -12.65 7.47 14.57
C THR A 293 -12.02 6.83 13.33
N LEU A 294 -12.81 6.65 12.26
CA LEU A 294 -12.32 6.11 11.00
C LEU A 294 -11.23 6.98 10.38
N LYS A 295 -11.39 8.31 10.41
CA LYS A 295 -10.36 9.23 9.91
C LYS A 295 -9.06 9.11 10.69
N VAL A 296 -9.13 9.03 12.03
CA VAL A 296 -7.93 8.86 12.87
C VAL A 296 -7.25 7.53 12.56
N PHE A 297 -7.99 6.42 12.52
CA PHE A 297 -7.41 5.10 12.20
C PHE A 297 -6.83 5.04 10.79
N ARG A 298 -7.46 5.67 9.82
CA ARG A 298 -6.93 5.77 8.46
C ARG A 298 -5.58 6.49 8.43
N GLU A 299 -5.52 7.71 8.97
CA GLU A 299 -4.28 8.52 8.93
C GLU A 299 -3.17 7.90 9.79
N PHE A 300 -3.48 7.46 10.99
CA PHE A 300 -2.51 6.84 11.89
C PHE A 300 -2.02 5.49 11.36
N GLY A 301 -2.94 4.67 10.86
CA GLY A 301 -2.63 3.40 10.23
C GLY A 301 -1.73 3.57 9.01
N LEU A 302 -2.05 4.54 8.12
CA LEU A 302 -1.23 4.86 6.97
C LEU A 302 0.18 5.30 7.37
N MET A 303 0.31 6.15 8.38
CA MET A 303 1.59 6.60 8.92
C MET A 303 2.45 5.41 9.38
N LEU A 304 1.89 4.54 10.23
CA LEU A 304 2.61 3.38 10.76
C LEU A 304 3.03 2.41 9.64
N PHE A 305 2.13 2.15 8.69
CA PHE A 305 2.42 1.34 7.52
C PHE A 305 3.59 1.89 6.70
N LEU A 306 3.56 3.18 6.37
CA LEU A 306 4.63 3.82 5.58
C LEU A 306 5.98 3.80 6.29
N ILE A 307 5.99 4.00 7.61
CA ILE A 307 7.21 3.94 8.42
C ILE A 307 7.79 2.53 8.41
N GLY A 308 6.98 1.53 8.75
CA GLY A 308 7.44 0.14 8.79
C GLY A 308 7.92 -0.36 7.43
N ALA A 309 7.15 -0.12 6.37
CA ALA A 309 7.50 -0.50 5.01
C ALA A 309 8.76 0.23 4.50
N GLY A 310 8.88 1.54 4.75
CA GLY A 310 10.02 2.33 4.33
C GLY A 310 11.32 1.91 5.04
N VAL A 311 11.30 1.78 6.36
CA VAL A 311 12.50 1.35 7.13
C VAL A 311 12.94 -0.03 6.70
N ARG A 312 12.02 -0.99 6.59
CA ARG A 312 12.34 -2.35 6.14
C ARG A 312 12.90 -2.37 4.72
N GLY A 313 12.28 -1.62 3.80
CA GLY A 313 12.76 -1.50 2.43
C GLY A 313 14.20 -0.98 2.36
N GLY A 314 14.52 0.05 3.14
CA GLY A 314 15.88 0.60 3.24
C GLY A 314 16.90 -0.40 3.79
N ILE A 315 16.55 -1.10 4.87
CA ILE A 315 17.41 -2.13 5.49
C ILE A 315 17.65 -3.28 4.51
N SER A 316 16.58 -3.85 3.92
CA SER A 316 16.66 -4.97 2.99
C SER A 316 17.53 -4.64 1.78
N LEU A 317 17.34 -3.46 1.19
CA LEU A 317 18.16 -3.04 0.04
C LEU A 317 19.62 -2.87 0.43
N MET A 318 19.93 -2.24 1.57
CA MET A 318 21.31 -2.06 2.02
C MET A 318 21.99 -3.38 2.38
N ALA A 319 21.26 -4.31 3.02
CA ALA A 319 21.76 -5.65 3.33
C ALA A 319 22.15 -6.42 2.04
N LYS A 320 21.33 -6.32 0.99
CA LYS A 320 21.64 -6.91 -0.34
C LYS A 320 22.89 -6.29 -0.96
N ILE A 321 23.03 -4.96 -0.91
CA ILE A 321 24.22 -4.24 -1.42
C ILE A 321 25.48 -4.69 -0.69
N TYR A 322 25.46 -4.82 0.64
CA TYR A 322 26.62 -5.27 1.42
C TYR A 322 26.90 -6.79 1.33
N GLY A 323 25.88 -7.60 1.07
CA GLY A 323 26.00 -9.05 0.95
C GLY A 323 26.83 -9.53 -0.26
N GLY A 324 27.03 -8.69 -1.25
CA GLY A 324 28.05 -8.85 -2.31
C GLY A 324 27.82 -9.97 -3.34
N ASN A 325 26.77 -10.77 -3.20
CA ASN A 325 26.54 -11.96 -4.02
C ASN A 325 25.50 -11.77 -5.13
N PHE A 326 25.39 -10.56 -5.69
CA PHE A 326 24.46 -10.33 -6.80
C PHE A 326 25.12 -9.57 -7.94
N ASN A 327 24.58 -9.72 -9.14
CA ASN A 327 25.03 -8.97 -10.30
C ASN A 327 24.65 -7.48 -10.14
N VAL A 328 25.66 -6.62 -9.97
CA VAL A 328 25.48 -5.16 -9.77
C VAL A 328 24.68 -4.52 -10.91
N MET A 329 24.73 -5.10 -12.12
CA MET A 329 23.96 -4.63 -13.29
C MET A 329 22.44 -4.79 -13.10
N LEU A 330 21.96 -5.62 -12.16
CA LEU A 330 20.54 -5.72 -11.84
C LEU A 330 19.97 -4.44 -11.20
N ILE A 331 20.83 -3.63 -10.54
CA ILE A 331 20.37 -2.35 -9.93
C ILE A 331 19.87 -1.38 -11.01
N PRO A 332 20.66 -0.97 -12.02
CA PRO A 332 20.16 -0.07 -13.06
C PRO A 332 19.02 -0.67 -13.88
N TYR A 333 19.03 -1.98 -14.15
CA TYR A 333 17.91 -2.65 -14.81
C TYR A 333 16.64 -2.59 -13.98
N GLY A 334 16.71 -2.91 -12.68
CA GLY A 334 15.58 -2.85 -11.76
C GLY A 334 15.02 -1.43 -11.61
N PHE A 335 15.92 -0.42 -11.62
CA PHE A 335 15.52 0.98 -11.60
C PHE A 335 14.70 1.36 -12.84
N ILE A 336 15.24 1.11 -14.03
CA ILE A 336 14.56 1.42 -15.30
C ILE A 336 13.24 0.64 -15.41
N ALA A 337 13.29 -0.67 -15.16
CA ALA A 337 12.12 -1.53 -15.20
C ALA A 337 11.06 -1.09 -14.17
N GLY A 338 11.47 -0.75 -12.94
CA GLY A 338 10.58 -0.26 -11.89
C GLY A 338 9.85 1.02 -12.30
N VAL A 339 10.56 1.98 -12.89
CA VAL A 339 9.93 3.20 -13.41
C VAL A 339 8.93 2.87 -14.52
N ILE A 340 9.30 2.03 -15.50
CA ILE A 340 8.42 1.69 -16.62
C ILE A 340 7.20 0.89 -16.13
N MET A 341 7.40 -0.11 -15.25
CA MET A 341 6.32 -0.93 -14.68
C MET A 341 5.42 -0.14 -13.73
N THR A 342 5.84 1.01 -13.23
CA THR A 342 4.98 1.93 -12.48
C THR A 342 4.21 2.85 -13.43
N VAL A 343 4.91 3.50 -14.37
CA VAL A 343 4.35 4.56 -15.20
C VAL A 343 3.39 4.02 -16.26
N LEU A 344 3.79 2.96 -16.98
CA LEU A 344 3.01 2.44 -18.11
C LEU A 344 1.63 1.92 -17.68
N PRO A 345 1.48 1.11 -16.61
CA PRO A 345 0.16 0.67 -16.14
C PRO A 345 -0.75 1.83 -15.72
N MET A 346 -0.20 2.87 -15.07
CA MET A 346 -0.98 4.05 -14.69
C MET A 346 -1.54 4.78 -15.92
N PHE A 347 -0.72 5.01 -16.94
CA PHE A 347 -1.19 5.67 -18.17
C PHE A 347 -2.13 4.78 -18.97
N ALA A 348 -1.83 3.48 -19.10
CA ALA A 348 -2.72 2.52 -19.78
C ALA A 348 -4.09 2.49 -19.09
N GLY A 349 -4.12 2.36 -17.76
CA GLY A 349 -5.35 2.42 -16.97
C GLY A 349 -6.07 3.77 -17.11
N PHE A 350 -5.34 4.88 -17.01
CA PHE A 350 -5.91 6.22 -17.11
C PHE A 350 -6.60 6.47 -18.44
N PHE A 351 -5.93 6.18 -19.55
CA PHE A 351 -6.50 6.40 -20.86
C PHE A 351 -7.66 5.45 -21.15
N PHE A 352 -7.54 4.18 -20.74
CA PHE A 352 -8.63 3.22 -20.86
C PHE A 352 -9.86 3.65 -20.05
N ALA A 353 -9.68 4.05 -18.80
CA ALA A 353 -10.78 4.54 -17.97
C ALA A 353 -11.41 5.82 -18.52
N LYS A 354 -10.60 6.74 -19.06
CA LYS A 354 -11.07 8.02 -19.61
C LYS A 354 -11.82 7.86 -20.93
N TYR A 355 -11.23 7.14 -21.90
CA TYR A 355 -11.74 7.11 -23.28
C TYR A 355 -12.68 5.93 -23.56
N VAL A 356 -12.44 4.78 -22.92
CA VAL A 356 -13.25 3.57 -23.15
C VAL A 356 -14.38 3.47 -22.12
N LEU A 357 -14.04 3.58 -20.83
CA LEU A 357 -15.02 3.43 -19.75
C LEU A 357 -15.75 4.74 -19.41
N LYS A 358 -15.21 5.89 -19.84
CA LYS A 358 -15.76 7.23 -19.61
C LYS A 358 -16.02 7.52 -18.11
N LEU A 359 -15.13 7.07 -17.23
CA LEU A 359 -15.26 7.29 -15.80
C LEU A 359 -14.94 8.75 -15.44
N PRO A 360 -15.67 9.35 -14.48
CA PRO A 360 -15.28 10.62 -13.86
C PRO A 360 -13.84 10.55 -13.35
N LEU A 361 -13.13 11.69 -13.37
CA LEU A 361 -11.70 11.71 -13.11
C LEU A 361 -11.32 11.09 -11.75
N PHE A 362 -12.02 11.43 -10.68
CA PHE A 362 -11.69 10.89 -9.36
C PHE A 362 -12.04 9.41 -9.21
N ASN A 363 -13.07 8.91 -9.90
CA ASN A 363 -13.32 7.47 -10.00
C ASN A 363 -12.22 6.75 -10.80
N ASN A 364 -11.74 7.37 -11.87
CA ASN A 364 -10.61 6.87 -12.65
C ASN A 364 -9.35 6.77 -11.79
N LEU A 365 -8.95 7.88 -11.13
CA LEU A 365 -7.77 7.90 -10.28
C LEU A 365 -7.89 6.94 -9.07
N GLY A 366 -9.07 6.86 -8.45
CA GLY A 366 -9.34 5.89 -7.38
C GLY A 366 -9.19 4.45 -7.85
N SER A 367 -9.69 4.14 -9.06
CA SER A 367 -9.54 2.81 -9.66
C SER A 367 -8.08 2.50 -10.02
N ILE A 368 -7.30 3.49 -10.48
CA ILE A 368 -5.88 3.31 -10.75
C ILE A 368 -5.12 3.03 -9.44
N THR A 369 -5.38 3.78 -8.38
CA THR A 369 -4.75 3.50 -7.08
C THR A 369 -5.07 2.10 -6.57
N GLY A 370 -6.30 1.64 -6.77
CA GLY A 370 -6.71 0.26 -6.48
C GLY A 370 -6.03 -0.77 -7.39
N GLY A 371 -5.98 -0.51 -8.69
CA GLY A 371 -5.33 -1.36 -9.69
C GLY A 371 -3.81 -1.48 -9.50
N MET A 372 -3.18 -0.41 -9.06
CA MET A 372 -1.75 -0.38 -8.68
C MET A 372 -1.50 -0.92 -7.27
N THR A 373 -2.53 -1.38 -6.58
CA THR A 373 -2.52 -1.82 -5.17
C THR A 373 -1.88 -0.81 -4.20
N SER A 374 -1.88 0.49 -4.58
CA SER A 374 -1.15 1.55 -3.88
C SER A 374 -1.98 2.22 -2.79
N THR A 375 -1.85 1.71 -1.58
CA THR A 375 -2.42 2.26 -0.36
C THR A 375 -1.97 3.72 -0.08
N PRO A 376 -0.68 4.07 -0.23
CA PRO A 376 -0.23 5.46 -0.02
C PRO A 376 -0.87 6.46 -0.98
N ALA A 377 -1.07 6.04 -2.23
CA ALA A 377 -1.68 6.90 -3.24
C ALA A 377 -3.16 7.16 -2.98
N LEU A 378 -3.88 6.21 -2.38
CA LEU A 378 -5.26 6.44 -1.96
C LEU A 378 -5.34 7.54 -0.90
N GLY A 379 -4.49 7.49 0.15
CA GLY A 379 -4.43 8.55 1.17
C GLY A 379 -4.17 9.92 0.55
N THR A 380 -3.23 10.00 -0.40
CA THR A 380 -2.95 11.24 -1.15
C THR A 380 -4.15 11.66 -2.02
N LEU A 381 -4.81 10.73 -2.71
CA LEU A 381 -5.95 11.04 -3.57
C LEU A 381 -7.13 11.59 -2.77
N VAL A 382 -7.39 11.08 -1.57
CA VAL A 382 -8.39 11.64 -0.64
C VAL A 382 -8.08 13.10 -0.31
N GLN A 383 -6.81 13.41 -0.01
CA GLN A 383 -6.39 14.79 0.27
C GLN A 383 -6.52 15.71 -0.95
N VAL A 384 -6.14 15.23 -2.15
CA VAL A 384 -6.20 16.01 -3.39
C VAL A 384 -7.63 16.25 -3.85
N SER A 385 -8.48 15.23 -3.76
CA SER A 385 -9.89 15.32 -4.17
C SER A 385 -10.77 16.06 -3.16
N GLY A 386 -10.37 16.06 -1.87
CA GLY A 386 -11.17 16.60 -0.77
C GLY A 386 -12.39 15.74 -0.41
N THR A 387 -12.44 14.48 -0.87
CA THR A 387 -13.54 13.55 -0.58
C THR A 387 -13.05 12.12 -0.36
N ASP A 388 -13.66 11.43 0.60
CA ASP A 388 -13.43 10.02 0.87
C ASP A 388 -14.10 9.08 -0.16
N ASP A 389 -14.96 9.61 -1.01
CA ASP A 389 -15.73 8.84 -2.01
C ASP A 389 -14.83 8.10 -3.02
N VAL A 390 -13.62 8.59 -3.26
CA VAL A 390 -12.61 7.94 -4.12
C VAL A 390 -12.23 6.56 -3.62
N ALA A 391 -12.38 6.29 -2.31
CA ALA A 391 -12.15 4.99 -1.72
C ALA A 391 -13.07 3.89 -2.26
N GLY A 392 -14.28 4.26 -2.71
CA GLY A 392 -15.21 3.31 -3.33
C GLY A 392 -14.68 2.74 -4.66
N ALA A 393 -14.05 3.57 -5.50
CA ALA A 393 -13.44 3.13 -6.75
C ALA A 393 -12.15 2.30 -6.52
N TYR A 394 -11.33 2.71 -5.54
CA TYR A 394 -10.19 1.93 -5.07
C TYR A 394 -10.62 0.53 -4.64
N ALA A 395 -11.58 0.44 -3.71
CA ALA A 395 -12.04 -0.82 -3.15
C ALA A 395 -12.67 -1.74 -4.21
N ALA A 396 -13.27 -1.18 -5.26
CA ALA A 396 -13.84 -1.95 -6.35
C ALA A 396 -12.79 -2.60 -7.27
N THR A 397 -11.63 -1.95 -7.46
CA THR A 397 -10.59 -2.43 -8.36
C THR A 397 -9.52 -3.27 -7.62
N TYR A 398 -9.24 -2.93 -6.37
CA TYR A 398 -8.17 -3.53 -5.57
C TYR A 398 -8.22 -5.07 -5.46
N PRO A 399 -9.35 -5.72 -5.09
CA PRO A 399 -9.37 -7.19 -4.94
C PRO A 399 -9.12 -7.92 -6.25
N ILE A 400 -9.57 -7.35 -7.35
CA ILE A 400 -9.39 -7.91 -8.71
C ILE A 400 -7.91 -7.82 -9.09
N ALA A 401 -7.32 -6.62 -8.93
CA ALA A 401 -5.90 -6.41 -9.19
C ALA A 401 -5.02 -7.30 -8.32
N LEU A 402 -5.37 -7.47 -7.04
CA LEU A 402 -4.66 -8.32 -6.10
C LEU A 402 -4.61 -9.79 -6.58
N ILE A 403 -5.75 -10.34 -6.97
CA ILE A 403 -5.82 -11.72 -7.48
C ILE A 403 -4.99 -11.85 -8.76
N LEU A 404 -5.18 -10.94 -9.70
CA LEU A 404 -4.49 -10.97 -10.99
C LEU A 404 -2.97 -10.87 -10.84
N ILE A 405 -2.46 -9.97 -9.99
CA ILE A 405 -1.02 -9.79 -9.84
C ILE A 405 -0.38 -10.96 -9.08
N VAL A 406 -1.05 -11.55 -8.09
CA VAL A 406 -0.57 -12.73 -7.36
C VAL A 406 -0.43 -13.91 -8.32
N VAL A 407 -1.47 -14.18 -9.12
CA VAL A 407 -1.45 -15.25 -10.13
C VAL A 407 -0.36 -14.98 -11.17
N ALA A 408 -0.30 -13.77 -11.71
CA ALA A 408 0.69 -13.41 -12.74
C ALA A 408 2.13 -13.54 -12.22
N SER A 409 2.41 -13.06 -11.00
CA SER A 409 3.77 -13.16 -10.41
C SER A 409 4.19 -14.60 -10.18
N ASN A 410 3.27 -15.46 -9.71
CA ASN A 410 3.56 -16.88 -9.55
C ASN A 410 3.81 -17.57 -10.90
N LEU A 411 2.93 -17.35 -11.89
CA LEU A 411 3.08 -17.93 -13.24
C LEU A 411 4.34 -17.48 -13.95
N MET A 412 4.72 -16.20 -13.82
CA MET A 412 5.97 -15.69 -14.41
C MET A 412 7.17 -16.47 -13.91
N VAL A 413 7.29 -16.66 -12.60
CA VAL A 413 8.44 -17.37 -12.01
C VAL A 413 8.40 -18.86 -12.33
N SER A 414 7.22 -19.46 -12.46
CA SER A 414 7.09 -20.92 -12.69
C SER A 414 7.26 -21.34 -14.15
N PHE A 415 7.00 -20.44 -15.12
CA PHE A 415 6.91 -20.82 -16.54
C PHE A 415 7.79 -20.00 -17.50
N ILE A 416 8.42 -18.93 -17.05
CA ILE A 416 9.33 -18.10 -17.84
C ILE A 416 10.75 -18.16 -17.25
#